data_48030d98b256ae19e178f4afeed2510d
#
_entry.id   48030d98b256ae19e178f4afeed2510d
#
_cell.length_a   1.000
_cell.length_b   1.000
_cell.length_c   1.000
_cell.angle_alpha   90.00
_cell.angle_beta   90.00
_cell.angle_gamma   90.00
#
_symmetry.space_group_name_H-M   'P 1'
#
loop_
_entity.id
_entity.type
_entity.pdbx_description
1 polymer ?
#
loop_
_entity_poly.entity_id
_entity_poly.type
_entity_poly.pdbx_seq_one_letter_code
_entity_poly.pdbx_strand_id
1 'polypeptide(L)'
;LRGIAAGRAQAADPVRVEAVWSGPRALEVPVRATANALVELVGEASRELTLMTYAAVPYRPLLDALAAAVGRGVTVRVVVETLQGAGSALAGAEPAAAFAEVTGIELWHWPAGRRAGSGNGADGDGGARMHAKLAVADARALWVSSANLTPAGVSRNIEAGVIVRGGTAPLRAAEHIDRLRATGVLQRLR
;
A
#
# COMPACT_ATOMS: atom_id res chain seq x y z
N LEU A 1 -29.40 -10.01 10.87
CA LEU A 1 -29.72 -8.68 11.40
C LEU A 1 -28.66 -8.08 12.37
N ARG A 2 -27.65 -8.86 12.80
CA ARG A 2 -26.57 -8.35 13.71
C ARG A 2 -25.44 -7.60 12.99
N GLY A 3 -25.31 -7.71 11.68
CA GLY A 3 -24.24 -7.06 10.89
C GLY A 3 -24.47 -5.57 10.59
N ILE A 4 -25.70 -5.09 10.70
CA ILE A 4 -26.05 -3.69 10.35
C ILE A 4 -25.78 -2.72 11.53
N ALA A 5 -25.81 -3.20 12.77
CA ALA A 5 -25.60 -2.36 13.94
C ALA A 5 -24.12 -1.98 14.18
N ALA A 6 -23.17 -2.84 13.83
CA ALA A 6 -21.73 -2.56 13.98
C ALA A 6 -21.21 -1.50 12.99
N GLY A 7 -21.81 -1.41 11.79
CA GLY A 7 -21.42 -0.41 10.79
C GLY A 7 -21.88 1.01 11.11
N ARG A 8 -22.89 1.19 11.98
CA ARG A 8 -23.41 2.51 12.34
C ARG A 8 -22.62 3.22 13.44
N ALA A 9 -21.98 2.48 14.33
CA ALA A 9 -21.21 3.08 15.43
C ALA A 9 -19.88 3.69 14.98
N GLN A 10 -19.30 3.22 13.86
CA GLN A 10 -18.04 3.74 13.30
C GLN A 10 -18.21 4.90 12.31
N ALA A 11 -19.44 5.21 11.91
CA ALA A 11 -19.74 6.34 11.02
C ALA A 11 -19.68 7.71 11.68
N ALA A 12 -19.32 7.77 12.97
CA ALA A 12 -19.34 9.02 13.75
C ALA A 12 -18.05 9.84 13.68
N ASP A 13 -16.93 9.25 13.20
CA ASP A 13 -15.69 10.01 13.07
C ASP A 13 -15.75 10.91 11.81
N PRO A 14 -15.50 12.22 11.96
CA PRO A 14 -15.52 13.13 10.82
C PRO A 14 -14.46 12.72 9.80
N VAL A 15 -14.86 12.67 8.53
CA VAL A 15 -13.93 12.37 7.44
C VAL A 15 -13.04 13.57 7.20
N ARG A 16 -11.72 13.35 7.22
CA ARG A 16 -10.71 14.33 6.80
C ARG A 16 -9.99 13.79 5.57
N VAL A 17 -9.87 14.61 4.54
CA VAL A 17 -9.15 14.30 3.32
C VAL A 17 -8.07 15.35 3.10
N GLU A 18 -6.84 14.91 2.97
CA GLU A 18 -5.68 15.76 2.72
C GLU A 18 -5.03 15.34 1.40
N ALA A 19 -4.75 16.31 0.52
CA ALA A 19 -3.99 16.07 -0.70
C ALA A 19 -2.50 15.87 -0.38
N VAL A 20 -1.88 14.88 -1.02
CA VAL A 20 -0.45 14.65 -0.97
C VAL A 20 0.15 14.74 -2.37
N TRP A 21 1.39 15.24 -2.45
CA TRP A 21 2.05 15.54 -3.71
C TRP A 21 3.54 15.25 -3.63
N SER A 22 4.12 14.72 -4.69
CA SER A 22 5.57 14.64 -4.89
C SER A 22 6.01 15.37 -6.15
N GLY A 23 7.30 15.72 -6.22
CA GLY A 23 7.87 16.52 -7.30
C GLY A 23 7.75 18.03 -7.08
N PRO A 24 7.78 18.83 -8.14
CA PRO A 24 7.72 20.29 -8.06
C PRO A 24 6.45 20.78 -7.34
N ARG A 25 6.57 21.83 -6.56
CA ARG A 25 5.46 22.44 -5.80
C ARG A 25 5.25 23.89 -6.19
N ALA A 26 3.99 24.31 -6.25
CA ALA A 26 3.64 25.72 -6.24
C ALA A 26 3.68 26.22 -4.79
N LEU A 27 4.44 27.28 -4.52
CA LEU A 27 4.65 27.81 -3.17
C LEU A 27 3.36 28.32 -2.51
N GLU A 28 2.39 28.74 -3.34
CA GLU A 28 1.13 29.35 -2.89
C GLU A 28 0.02 28.32 -2.58
N VAL A 29 0.23 27.06 -2.92
CA VAL A 29 -0.76 26.00 -2.72
C VAL A 29 -0.25 25.00 -1.70
N PRO A 30 -0.86 24.93 -0.50
CA PRO A 30 -0.40 24.02 0.55
C PRO A 30 -0.78 22.57 0.20
N VAL A 31 0.22 21.75 -0.12
CA VAL A 31 0.10 20.30 -0.28
C VAL A 31 1.12 19.59 0.60
N ARG A 32 0.76 18.44 1.13
CA ARG A 32 1.70 17.64 1.93
C ARG A 32 2.66 16.87 1.02
N ALA A 33 3.91 16.71 1.45
CA ALA A 33 4.85 15.84 0.76
C ALA A 33 4.41 14.38 0.91
N THR A 34 4.30 13.65 -0.21
CA THR A 34 3.95 12.23 -0.23
C THR A 34 4.83 11.41 0.72
N ALA A 35 6.16 11.62 0.67
CA ALA A 35 7.10 10.92 1.53
C ALA A 35 6.82 11.13 3.03
N ASN A 36 6.64 12.40 3.45
CA ASN A 36 6.39 12.72 4.85
C ASN A 36 5.04 12.17 5.33
N ALA A 37 4.02 12.32 4.49
CA ALA A 37 2.68 11.85 4.79
C ALA A 37 2.61 10.33 4.96
N LEU A 38 3.35 9.58 4.13
CA LEU A 38 3.45 8.11 4.24
C LEU A 38 4.21 7.69 5.51
N VAL A 39 5.36 8.32 5.79
CA VAL A 39 6.17 8.02 6.99
C VAL A 39 5.38 8.31 8.27
N GLU A 40 4.64 9.44 8.30
CA GLU A 40 3.79 9.80 9.43
C GLU A 40 2.67 8.78 9.64
N LEU A 41 1.97 8.37 8.57
CA LEU A 41 0.92 7.35 8.65
C LEU A 41 1.47 6.02 9.21
N VAL A 42 2.68 5.60 8.81
CA VAL A 42 3.36 4.43 9.36
C VAL A 42 3.68 4.63 10.84
N GLY A 43 4.13 5.84 11.22
CA GLY A 43 4.42 6.19 12.61
C GLY A 43 3.20 6.17 13.54
N GLU A 44 2.01 6.50 13.01
CA GLU A 44 0.74 6.50 13.74
C GLU A 44 0.14 5.11 13.95
N ALA A 45 0.53 4.14 13.14
CA ALA A 45 0.02 2.78 13.25
C ALA A 45 0.32 2.18 14.63
N SER A 46 -0.70 1.59 15.25
CA SER A 46 -0.64 1.04 16.62
C SER A 46 -0.98 -0.45 16.72
N ARG A 47 -1.67 -1.02 15.74
CA ARG A 47 -2.09 -2.43 15.72
C ARG A 47 -1.68 -3.14 14.44
N GLU A 48 -2.07 -2.58 13.30
CA GLU A 48 -1.84 -3.20 12.00
C GLU A 48 -1.62 -2.14 10.93
N LEU A 49 -0.75 -2.47 10.01
CA LEU A 49 -0.40 -1.65 8.86
C LEU A 49 -0.30 -2.54 7.63
N THR A 50 -1.03 -2.20 6.58
CA THR A 50 -0.94 -2.87 5.29
C THR A 50 -0.55 -1.87 4.22
N LEU A 51 0.53 -2.15 3.50
CA LEU A 51 0.98 -1.38 2.33
C LEU A 51 0.78 -2.22 1.06
N MET A 52 0.50 -1.55 -0.05
CA MET A 52 0.49 -2.16 -1.39
C MET A 52 1.30 -1.30 -2.35
N THR A 53 2.15 -1.91 -3.15
CA THR A 53 2.93 -1.20 -4.17
C THR A 53 3.28 -2.09 -5.36
N TYR A 54 3.22 -1.53 -6.56
CA TYR A 54 3.64 -2.24 -7.78
C TYR A 54 5.16 -2.37 -7.87
N ALA A 55 5.89 -1.30 -7.58
CA ALA A 55 7.34 -1.28 -7.56
C ALA A 55 7.86 -0.75 -6.22
N ALA A 56 8.95 -1.30 -5.74
CA ALA A 56 9.64 -0.84 -4.55
C ALA A 56 11.15 -0.82 -4.76
N VAL A 57 11.79 0.18 -4.17
CA VAL A 57 13.24 0.31 -4.03
C VAL A 57 13.50 0.78 -2.60
N PRO A 58 14.58 0.33 -1.94
CA PRO A 58 14.87 0.75 -0.57
C PRO A 58 14.80 2.27 -0.42
N TYR A 59 13.92 2.73 0.46
CA TYR A 59 13.77 4.14 0.84
C TYR A 59 13.93 4.27 2.34
N ARG A 60 15.10 4.71 2.79
CA ARG A 60 15.53 4.66 4.18
C ARG A 60 14.51 5.22 5.18
N PRO A 61 13.92 6.42 4.97
CA PRO A 61 12.94 6.95 5.93
C PRO A 61 11.71 6.05 6.12
N LEU A 62 11.26 5.37 5.06
CA LEU A 62 10.15 4.41 5.16
C LEU A 62 10.58 3.13 5.87
N LEU A 63 11.76 2.58 5.55
CA LEU A 63 12.26 1.35 6.19
C LEU A 63 12.47 1.55 7.68
N ASP A 64 13.03 2.69 8.09
CA ASP A 64 13.22 3.03 9.51
C ASP A 64 11.87 3.17 10.24
N ALA A 65 10.87 3.80 9.61
CA ALA A 65 9.52 3.90 10.16
C ALA A 65 8.84 2.53 10.29
N LEU A 66 9.00 1.64 9.29
CA LEU A 66 8.46 0.28 9.32
C LEU A 66 9.13 -0.56 10.41
N ALA A 67 10.45 -0.47 10.55
CA ALA A 67 11.19 -1.14 11.62
C ALA A 67 10.73 -0.66 13.01
N ALA A 68 10.53 0.65 13.18
CA ALA A 68 9.99 1.20 14.41
C ALA A 68 8.55 0.74 14.68
N ALA A 69 7.71 0.63 13.65
CA ALA A 69 6.34 0.11 13.79
C ALA A 69 6.36 -1.37 14.25
N VAL A 70 7.17 -2.21 13.62
CA VAL A 70 7.37 -3.61 14.06
C VAL A 70 7.88 -3.66 15.50
N GLY A 71 8.85 -2.81 15.87
CA GLY A 71 9.36 -2.71 17.23
C GLY A 71 8.32 -2.30 18.27
N ARG A 72 7.27 -1.58 17.87
CA ARG A 72 6.10 -1.27 18.71
C ARG A 72 5.08 -2.42 18.80
N GLY A 73 5.29 -3.52 18.10
CA GLY A 73 4.35 -4.65 18.03
C GLY A 73 3.26 -4.52 16.96
N VAL A 74 3.38 -3.57 16.03
CA VAL A 74 2.45 -3.42 14.92
C VAL A 74 2.63 -4.60 13.96
N THR A 75 1.54 -5.24 13.55
CA THR A 75 1.56 -6.24 12.49
C THR A 75 1.69 -5.54 11.14
N VAL A 76 2.87 -5.63 10.53
CA VAL A 76 3.15 -4.97 9.24
C VAL A 76 3.07 -5.97 8.09
N ARG A 77 2.24 -5.66 7.10
CA ARG A 77 2.06 -6.44 5.88
C ARG A 77 2.35 -5.58 4.65
N VAL A 78 3.11 -6.13 3.72
CA VAL A 78 3.39 -5.45 2.45
C VAL A 78 3.00 -6.37 1.30
N VAL A 79 2.08 -5.91 0.47
CA VAL A 79 1.68 -6.59 -0.78
C VAL A 79 2.45 -5.97 -1.91
N VAL A 80 3.24 -6.77 -2.60
CA VAL A 80 4.09 -6.34 -3.71
C VAL A 80 3.72 -7.04 -5.01
N GLU A 81 3.99 -6.38 -6.13
CA GLU A 81 4.06 -7.10 -7.40
C GLU A 81 5.36 -7.91 -7.44
N THR A 82 5.40 -8.95 -8.28
CA THR A 82 6.60 -9.76 -8.52
C THR A 82 7.06 -9.58 -9.96
N LEU A 83 8.35 -9.79 -10.23
CA LEU A 83 8.87 -9.77 -11.61
C LEU A 83 8.14 -10.77 -12.48
N GLN A 84 7.86 -11.97 -11.98
CA GLN A 84 7.07 -12.97 -12.68
C GLN A 84 5.65 -12.48 -13.01
N GLY A 85 4.98 -11.79 -12.05
CA GLY A 85 3.63 -11.29 -12.24
C GLY A 85 3.54 -10.07 -13.14
N ALA A 86 4.57 -9.25 -13.16
CA ALA A 86 4.65 -8.04 -13.98
C ALA A 86 5.13 -8.33 -15.41
N GLY A 87 5.83 -9.45 -15.64
CA GLY A 87 6.47 -9.75 -16.94
C GLY A 87 7.47 -8.68 -17.32
N SER A 88 7.50 -8.29 -18.60
CA SER A 88 8.41 -7.25 -19.11
C SER A 88 8.13 -5.82 -18.60
N ALA A 89 6.98 -5.61 -17.95
CA ALA A 89 6.58 -4.27 -17.48
C ALA A 89 7.29 -3.82 -16.19
N LEU A 90 7.99 -4.71 -15.50
CA LEU A 90 8.81 -4.41 -14.33
C LEU A 90 10.20 -5.03 -14.55
N ALA A 91 11.23 -4.22 -14.40
CA ALA A 91 12.62 -4.63 -14.53
C ALA A 91 13.41 -4.30 -13.25
N GLY A 92 14.54 -4.97 -13.06
CA GLY A 92 15.42 -4.75 -11.92
C GLY A 92 15.27 -5.81 -10.83
N ALA A 93 15.43 -5.41 -9.57
CA ALA A 93 15.28 -6.31 -8.43
C ALA A 93 13.80 -6.59 -8.10
N GLU A 94 13.54 -7.75 -7.49
CA GLU A 94 12.21 -8.06 -6.94
C GLU A 94 11.78 -6.96 -5.96
N PRO A 95 10.55 -6.40 -6.08
CA PRO A 95 10.05 -5.38 -5.16
C PRO A 95 10.09 -5.80 -3.70
N ALA A 96 9.92 -7.08 -3.41
CA ALA A 96 10.02 -7.66 -2.07
C ALA A 96 11.40 -7.42 -1.44
N ALA A 97 12.49 -7.42 -2.23
CA ALA A 97 13.85 -7.20 -1.75
C ALA A 97 14.05 -5.82 -1.11
N ALA A 98 13.23 -4.84 -1.48
CA ALA A 98 13.30 -3.50 -0.88
C ALA A 98 13.03 -3.50 0.64
N PHE A 99 12.38 -4.53 1.18
CA PHE A 99 11.99 -4.66 2.58
C PHE A 99 12.81 -5.69 3.35
N ALA A 100 13.83 -6.30 2.73
CA ALA A 100 14.60 -7.41 3.31
C ALA A 100 15.32 -7.06 4.62
N GLU A 101 15.70 -5.78 4.82
CA GLU A 101 16.36 -5.30 6.03
C GLU A 101 15.41 -5.18 7.24
N VAL A 102 14.10 -5.19 7.04
CA VAL A 102 13.12 -5.02 8.12
C VAL A 102 12.56 -6.37 8.55
N THR A 103 13.15 -6.94 9.59
CA THR A 103 12.67 -8.21 10.16
C THR A 103 11.26 -8.05 10.73
N GLY A 104 10.40 -9.04 10.55
CA GLY A 104 9.04 -9.06 11.12
C GLY A 104 7.95 -8.54 10.18
N ILE A 105 8.30 -8.07 8.98
CA ILE A 105 7.32 -7.75 7.94
C ILE A 105 6.81 -9.04 7.28
N GLU A 106 5.51 -9.13 7.05
CA GLU A 106 4.90 -10.16 6.23
C GLU A 106 4.79 -9.68 4.78
N LEU A 107 5.46 -10.37 3.85
CA LEU A 107 5.38 -10.08 2.42
C LEU A 107 4.30 -10.93 1.76
N TRP A 108 3.49 -10.30 0.92
CA TRP A 108 2.37 -10.90 0.21
C TRP A 108 2.40 -10.52 -1.27
N HIS A 109 1.81 -11.35 -2.12
CA HIS A 109 1.69 -11.08 -3.56
C HIS A 109 0.40 -11.68 -4.12
N TRP A 110 0.03 -11.25 -5.32
CA TRP A 110 -1.01 -11.89 -6.12
C TRP A 110 -0.35 -12.83 -7.14
N PRO A 111 -0.41 -14.17 -6.96
CA PRO A 111 0.26 -15.11 -7.85
C PRO A 111 -0.22 -14.98 -9.30
N ALA A 112 0.72 -14.95 -10.26
CA ALA A 112 0.42 -14.81 -11.68
C ALA A 112 -0.57 -15.89 -12.18
N GLY A 113 -0.39 -17.14 -11.78
CA GLY A 113 -1.26 -18.26 -12.18
C GLY A 113 -2.71 -18.20 -11.66
N ARG A 114 -3.05 -17.21 -10.81
CA ARG A 114 -4.41 -17.00 -10.29
C ARG A 114 -5.09 -15.76 -10.86
N ARG A 115 -4.46 -15.09 -11.84
CA ARG A 115 -4.98 -13.86 -12.45
C ARG A 115 -5.85 -14.18 -13.67
N ALA A 116 -6.93 -13.44 -13.85
CA ALA A 116 -7.71 -13.52 -15.07
C ALA A 116 -6.83 -13.10 -16.27
N GLY A 117 -6.87 -13.87 -17.35
CA GLY A 117 -6.07 -13.60 -18.54
C GLY A 117 -4.66 -14.20 -18.54
N SER A 118 -4.27 -14.99 -17.52
CA SER A 118 -2.98 -15.70 -17.49
C SER A 118 -2.93 -16.95 -18.38
N GLY A 119 -3.87 -17.12 -19.32
CA GLY A 119 -3.79 -18.15 -20.38
C GLY A 119 -2.70 -17.80 -21.38
N ASN A 120 -2.06 -18.85 -21.96
CA ASN A 120 -1.00 -18.80 -22.98
C ASN A 120 -1.43 -18.11 -24.31
N GLY A 121 -1.97 -16.90 -24.25
CA GLY A 121 -2.17 -16.07 -25.42
C GLY A 121 -0.82 -15.53 -25.90
N ALA A 122 -0.49 -15.71 -27.18
CA ALA A 122 0.73 -15.28 -27.84
C ALA A 122 0.95 -13.76 -27.88
N ASP A 123 0.04 -12.99 -27.25
CA ASP A 123 0.12 -11.53 -27.17
C ASP A 123 0.62 -11.15 -25.78
N GLY A 124 1.92 -10.97 -25.65
CA GLY A 124 2.70 -10.82 -24.41
C GLY A 124 2.43 -9.56 -23.56
N ASP A 125 1.21 -9.00 -23.54
CA ASP A 125 0.94 -7.73 -22.85
C ASP A 125 -0.48 -7.60 -22.23
N GLY A 126 -1.05 -8.60 -21.62
CA GLY A 126 -2.45 -8.47 -21.17
C GLY A 126 -2.83 -9.04 -19.81
N GLY A 127 -1.93 -9.60 -19.03
CA GLY A 127 -2.26 -10.17 -17.72
C GLY A 127 -2.60 -9.11 -16.68
N ALA A 128 -3.62 -9.35 -15.84
CA ALA A 128 -3.92 -8.49 -14.70
C ALA A 128 -2.71 -8.37 -13.77
N ARG A 129 -2.44 -7.17 -13.24
CA ARG A 129 -1.30 -6.87 -12.36
C ARG A 129 -1.75 -6.29 -11.04
N MET A 130 -0.99 -6.52 -9.98
CA MET A 130 -1.19 -5.83 -8.71
C MET A 130 -0.58 -4.42 -8.84
N HIS A 131 -1.40 -3.44 -9.21
CA HIS A 131 -0.94 -2.07 -9.51
C HIS A 131 -1.39 -1.04 -8.49
N ALA A 132 -1.96 -1.47 -7.36
CA ALA A 132 -2.37 -0.59 -6.28
C ALA A 132 -1.16 0.04 -5.58
N LYS A 133 -1.30 1.30 -5.17
CA LYS A 133 -0.35 2.01 -4.31
C LYS A 133 -1.17 2.63 -3.19
N LEU A 134 -1.16 1.99 -2.04
CA LEU A 134 -1.91 2.43 -0.88
C LEU A 134 -1.23 1.97 0.43
N ALA A 135 -1.62 2.61 1.52
CA ALA A 135 -1.33 2.16 2.87
C ALA A 135 -2.57 2.34 3.74
N VAL A 136 -2.88 1.33 4.55
CA VAL A 136 -3.98 1.36 5.52
C VAL A 136 -3.41 1.13 6.91
N ALA A 137 -3.63 2.08 7.82
CA ALA A 137 -3.24 1.98 9.23
C ALA A 137 -4.48 1.82 10.11
N ASP A 138 -4.51 0.76 10.92
CA ASP A 138 -5.51 0.47 11.95
C ASP A 138 -6.98 0.50 11.47
N ALA A 139 -7.23 0.34 10.16
CA ALA A 139 -8.53 0.53 9.51
C ALA A 139 -9.14 1.94 9.73
N ARG A 140 -8.31 2.93 10.07
CA ARG A 140 -8.71 4.33 10.42
C ARG A 140 -8.12 5.39 9.49
N ALA A 141 -6.97 5.12 8.92
CA ALA A 141 -6.32 6.00 7.96
C ALA A 141 -5.97 5.23 6.69
N LEU A 142 -6.23 5.83 5.54
CA LEU A 142 -5.96 5.29 4.20
C LEU A 142 -5.20 6.33 3.40
N TRP A 143 -3.98 6.01 3.00
CA TRP A 143 -3.23 6.73 1.99
C TRP A 143 -3.41 6.02 0.64
N VAL A 144 -3.75 6.75 -0.41
CA VAL A 144 -3.83 6.27 -1.80
C VAL A 144 -3.08 7.26 -2.67
N SER A 145 -2.24 6.77 -3.58
CA SER A 145 -1.43 7.63 -4.45
C SER A 145 -1.13 6.94 -5.78
N SER A 146 -0.68 7.71 -6.75
CA SER A 146 -0.04 7.20 -7.96
C SER A 146 1.41 6.75 -7.70
N ALA A 147 2.03 7.21 -6.60
CA ALA A 147 3.43 6.95 -6.27
C ALA A 147 3.72 5.50 -5.87
N ASN A 148 4.65 4.86 -6.55
CA ASN A 148 5.26 3.62 -6.06
C ASN A 148 6.15 3.90 -4.83
N LEU A 149 6.44 2.86 -4.03
CA LEU A 149 7.33 2.95 -2.88
C LEU A 149 8.81 2.94 -3.32
N THR A 150 9.17 3.96 -4.09
CA THR A 150 10.53 4.21 -4.57
C THR A 150 10.94 5.63 -4.23
N PRO A 151 12.24 5.95 -4.06
CA PRO A 151 12.69 7.33 -3.83
C PRO A 151 12.21 8.30 -4.91
N ALA A 152 12.12 7.85 -6.16
CA ALA A 152 11.61 8.67 -7.25
C ALA A 152 10.11 8.93 -7.10
N GLY A 153 9.30 7.91 -6.84
CA GLY A 153 7.85 8.03 -6.68
C GLY A 153 7.46 8.92 -5.51
N VAL A 154 8.05 8.69 -4.32
CA VAL A 154 7.63 9.43 -3.12
C VAL A 154 8.16 10.85 -3.03
N SER A 155 9.18 11.25 -3.83
CA SER A 155 9.82 12.57 -3.68
C SER A 155 10.15 13.33 -4.95
N ARG A 156 10.39 12.70 -6.10
CA ARG A 156 10.93 13.35 -7.31
C ARG A 156 9.96 13.45 -8.48
N ASN A 157 9.25 12.36 -8.77
CA ASN A 157 8.24 12.35 -9.83
C ASN A 157 7.07 13.25 -9.46
N ILE A 158 6.33 13.73 -10.45
CA ILE A 158 5.02 14.32 -10.20
C ILE A 158 4.06 13.16 -9.93
N GLU A 159 3.67 13.03 -8.68
CA GLU A 159 2.69 12.05 -8.22
C GLU A 159 1.69 12.74 -7.31
N ALA A 160 0.46 12.30 -7.34
CA ALA A 160 -0.62 12.84 -6.54
C ALA A 160 -1.35 11.75 -5.76
N GLY A 161 -1.92 12.11 -4.64
CA GLY A 161 -2.67 11.20 -3.82
C GLY A 161 -3.47 11.91 -2.74
N VAL A 162 -4.08 11.10 -1.88
CA VAL A 162 -4.82 11.60 -0.73
C VAL A 162 -4.56 10.74 0.50
N ILE A 163 -4.66 11.35 1.68
CA ILE A 163 -4.89 10.63 2.94
C ILE A 163 -6.34 10.87 3.36
N VAL A 164 -7.05 9.79 3.63
CA VAL A 164 -8.40 9.78 4.20
C VAL A 164 -8.31 9.28 5.62
N ARG A 165 -8.77 10.08 6.59
CA ARG A 165 -8.86 9.71 7.99
C ARG A 165 -10.32 9.69 8.43
N GLY A 166 -10.70 8.68 9.17
CA GLY A 166 -12.10 8.49 9.59
C GLY A 166 -13.04 8.04 8.45
N GLY A 167 -14.32 8.01 8.74
CA GLY A 167 -15.34 7.48 7.83
C GLY A 167 -15.17 5.98 7.57
N THR A 168 -15.73 5.49 6.46
CA THR A 168 -15.77 4.06 6.14
C THR A 168 -14.69 3.61 5.16
N ALA A 169 -14.05 4.52 4.42
CA ALA A 169 -13.11 4.15 3.36
C ALA A 169 -11.88 3.37 3.87
N PRO A 170 -11.18 3.78 4.95
CA PRO A 170 -10.06 3.00 5.49
C PRO A 170 -10.48 1.60 5.93
N LEU A 171 -11.61 1.48 6.64
CA LEU A 171 -12.16 0.20 7.08
C LEU A 171 -12.46 -0.72 5.90
N ARG A 172 -13.14 -0.21 4.86
CA ARG A 172 -13.50 -1.00 3.68
C ARG A 172 -12.27 -1.47 2.92
N ALA A 173 -11.23 -0.63 2.81
CA ALA A 173 -9.97 -1.03 2.19
C ALA A 173 -9.30 -2.17 2.98
N ALA A 174 -9.21 -2.05 4.31
CA ALA A 174 -8.67 -3.09 5.19
C ALA A 174 -9.45 -4.41 5.05
N GLU A 175 -10.78 -4.38 5.21
CA GLU A 175 -11.66 -5.55 5.08
C GLU A 175 -11.51 -6.24 3.72
N HIS A 176 -11.42 -5.47 2.63
CA HIS A 176 -11.27 -6.03 1.29
C HIS A 176 -9.93 -6.74 1.13
N ILE A 177 -8.82 -6.13 1.55
CA ILE A 177 -7.49 -6.73 1.48
C ILE A 177 -7.44 -8.01 2.34
N ASP A 178 -8.02 -7.98 3.54
CA ASP A 178 -8.09 -9.15 4.41
C ASP A 178 -8.91 -10.27 3.78
N ARG A 179 -10.00 -9.95 3.08
CA ARG A 179 -10.78 -10.94 2.35
C ARG A 179 -9.97 -11.56 1.22
N LEU A 180 -9.21 -10.77 0.45
CA LEU A 180 -8.33 -11.29 -0.60
C LEU A 180 -7.27 -12.26 -0.04
N ARG A 181 -6.75 -11.99 1.16
CA ARG A 181 -5.83 -12.89 1.87
C ARG A 181 -6.54 -14.16 2.33
N ALA A 182 -7.68 -14.01 3.00
CA ALA A 182 -8.45 -15.13 3.55
C ALA A 182 -8.95 -16.10 2.48
N THR A 183 -9.26 -15.61 1.28
CA THR A 183 -9.69 -16.44 0.13
C THR A 183 -8.53 -16.97 -0.70
N GLY A 184 -7.26 -16.64 -0.32
CA GLY A 184 -6.06 -17.11 -1.02
C GLY A 184 -5.81 -16.44 -2.37
N VAL A 185 -6.51 -15.34 -2.69
CA VAL A 185 -6.19 -14.49 -3.84
C VAL A 185 -4.81 -13.86 -3.64
N LEU A 186 -4.56 -13.28 -2.46
CA LEU A 186 -3.22 -12.90 -2.04
C LEU A 186 -2.58 -14.06 -1.27
N GLN A 187 -1.31 -14.34 -1.53
CA GLN A 187 -0.53 -15.38 -0.89
C GLN A 187 0.75 -14.80 -0.28
N ARG A 188 1.20 -15.44 0.82
CA ARG A 188 2.44 -15.04 1.48
C ARG A 188 3.64 -15.41 0.61
N LEU A 189 4.55 -14.47 0.41
CA LEU A 189 5.88 -14.75 -0.14
C LEU A 189 6.70 -15.48 0.92
N ARG A 190 7.39 -16.53 0.48
CA ARG A 190 8.25 -17.36 1.32
C ARG A 190 9.70 -16.98 1.11
#